data_9b07d283fa7220f285663a77b23681c6
#
_entry.id   9b07d283fa7220f285663a77b23681c6
#
_cell.length_a   1.000
_cell.length_b   1.000
_cell.length_c   1.000
_cell.angle_alpha   90.00
_cell.angle_beta   90.00
_cell.angle_gamma   90.00
#
_symmetry.space_group_name_H-M   'P 1'
#
loop_
_entity.id
_entity.type
_entity.pdbx_description
1 polymer ?
#
loop_
_entity_poly.entity_id
_entity_poly.type
_entity_poly.pdbx_seq_one_letter_code
_entity_poly.pdbx_strand_id
1 'polypeptide(L)'
;MRILLVKGLSLLLLALALAPSGRAQYAAGKVVEEKTVRSAILGKDVRYTIYLPADYSTSDRSYPVVYLLHGYTDDNTGWLQFGEINRLADKAIAEGKIPPMIIVMPNGDSSWYINSYDGKEKYEDFFVKEFMPAVEKTYRIKAEKKYRGIAGLSMGGYGTMIYLLKHPDLFAAGAALSAAVFDDSAMVNRPDADWDRTFAQLFGRRLKGKDRLNDFWYANSPLKIVADKPADDLKHVRYWIDCGDDDHLSKGNCLLHIALMEKGVPHEFRVRDGAHTWTYWRTGIIDGLQFIGQSFHQW
;
A
#
# COMPACT_ATOMS: atom_id res chain seq x y z
N MET A 1 64.52 -34.57 57.65
CA MET A 1 63.01 -34.53 57.78
C MET A 1 62.55 -33.29 57.02
N ARG A 2 62.17 -33.46 55.74
CA ARG A 2 61.71 -32.37 54.84
C ARG A 2 60.23 -32.51 54.59
N ILE A 3 59.47 -31.54 55.01
CA ILE A 3 58.05 -31.44 54.83
C ILE A 3 57.81 -30.82 53.48
N LEU A 4 57.16 -31.57 52.57
CA LEU A 4 56.65 -31.06 51.30
C LEU A 4 55.27 -30.38 51.51
N LEU A 5 55.20 -29.08 51.24
CA LEU A 5 53.92 -28.36 51.11
C LEU A 5 53.35 -28.57 49.69
N VAL A 6 52.21 -29.22 49.60
CA VAL A 6 51.42 -29.31 48.38
C VAL A 6 50.49 -28.08 48.31
N LYS A 7 50.73 -27.17 47.33
CA LYS A 7 49.83 -26.07 47.02
C LYS A 7 48.71 -26.59 46.19
N GLY A 8 47.52 -26.64 46.78
CA GLY A 8 46.28 -26.90 46.03
C GLY A 8 45.90 -25.70 45.13
N LEU A 9 45.83 -25.95 43.84
CA LEU A 9 45.37 -24.98 42.82
C LEU A 9 43.83 -25.15 42.66
N SER A 10 43.06 -24.24 43.23
CA SER A 10 41.62 -24.22 43.07
C SER A 10 41.26 -23.65 41.70
N LEU A 11 40.80 -24.48 40.76
CA LEU A 11 40.24 -24.05 39.48
C LEU A 11 38.82 -23.51 39.74
N LEU A 12 38.65 -22.21 39.63
CA LEU A 12 37.35 -21.54 39.60
C LEU A 12 36.76 -21.68 38.20
N LEU A 13 35.86 -22.61 38.00
CA LEU A 13 35.06 -22.75 36.78
C LEU A 13 34.01 -21.61 36.72
N LEU A 14 34.29 -20.58 35.94
CA LEU A 14 33.34 -19.52 35.63
C LEU A 14 32.32 -20.08 34.62
N ALA A 15 31.17 -20.56 35.11
CA ALA A 15 30.04 -20.93 34.24
C ALA A 15 29.43 -19.65 33.63
N LEU A 16 29.83 -19.29 32.38
CA LEU A 16 29.08 -18.34 31.58
C LEU A 16 27.70 -18.92 31.32
N ALA A 17 26.70 -18.48 32.06
CA ALA A 17 25.31 -18.71 31.71
C ALA A 17 25.02 -17.97 30.38
N LEU A 18 25.01 -18.71 29.26
CA LEU A 18 24.41 -18.27 28.00
C LEU A 18 22.92 -18.03 28.26
N ALA A 19 22.57 -16.79 28.59
CA ALA A 19 21.15 -16.40 28.58
C ALA A 19 20.63 -16.69 27.15
N PRO A 20 19.53 -17.44 27.00
CA PRO A 20 18.94 -17.58 25.69
C PRO A 20 18.59 -16.19 25.21
N SER A 21 19.10 -15.79 24.04
CA SER A 21 18.68 -14.59 23.34
C SER A 21 17.22 -14.78 22.95
N GLY A 22 16.33 -14.51 23.91
CA GLY A 22 14.90 -14.46 23.68
C GLY A 22 14.66 -13.44 22.59
N ARG A 23 14.28 -13.87 21.41
CA ARG A 23 13.69 -12.97 20.40
C ARG A 23 12.58 -12.25 21.14
N ALA A 24 12.67 -10.93 21.24
CA ALA A 24 11.60 -10.12 21.78
C ALA A 24 10.33 -10.47 20.99
N GLN A 25 9.42 -11.19 21.66
CA GLN A 25 8.12 -11.54 21.07
C GLN A 25 7.27 -10.29 21.17
N TYR A 26 7.11 -9.59 20.05
CA TYR A 26 6.21 -8.44 19.99
C TYR A 26 4.77 -8.89 20.24
N ALA A 27 3.98 -8.03 20.88
CA ALA A 27 2.55 -8.28 20.98
C ALA A 27 1.94 -8.29 19.57
N ALA A 28 1.29 -9.42 19.24
CA ALA A 28 0.75 -9.63 17.90
C ALA A 28 -0.61 -8.95 17.73
N GLY A 29 -0.79 -8.27 16.63
CA GLY A 29 -2.10 -7.77 16.19
C GLY A 29 -3.01 -8.91 15.75
N LYS A 30 -4.28 -8.62 15.58
CA LYS A 30 -5.30 -9.57 15.14
C LYS A 30 -5.60 -9.38 13.65
N VAL A 31 -5.47 -10.44 12.88
CA VAL A 31 -5.97 -10.50 11.50
C VAL A 31 -7.36 -11.13 11.50
N VAL A 32 -8.27 -10.52 10.73
CA VAL A 32 -9.60 -11.09 10.47
C VAL A 32 -9.78 -11.14 8.95
N GLU A 33 -9.77 -12.34 8.43
CA GLU A 33 -9.99 -12.63 7.01
C GLU A 33 -11.46 -12.84 6.69
N GLU A 34 -11.80 -12.92 5.41
CA GLU A 34 -13.14 -13.27 4.90
C GLU A 34 -14.28 -12.35 5.41
N LYS A 35 -13.97 -11.09 5.71
CA LYS A 35 -15.00 -10.07 5.91
C LYS A 35 -15.58 -9.64 4.58
N THR A 36 -16.84 -9.22 4.60
CA THR A 36 -17.53 -8.75 3.38
C THR A 36 -18.23 -7.42 3.64
N VAL A 37 -18.29 -6.62 2.58
CA VAL A 37 -19.21 -5.48 2.47
C VAL A 37 -20.17 -5.79 1.34
N ARG A 38 -21.48 -5.77 1.63
CA ARG A 38 -22.51 -5.86 0.59
C ARG A 38 -22.54 -4.55 -0.19
N SER A 39 -22.33 -4.63 -1.49
CA SER A 39 -22.39 -3.48 -2.39
C SER A 39 -23.70 -3.45 -3.17
N ALA A 40 -24.41 -2.33 -3.10
CA ALA A 40 -25.52 -2.04 -3.98
C ALA A 40 -25.02 -1.57 -5.36
N ILE A 41 -23.91 -0.84 -5.39
CA ILE A 41 -23.29 -0.30 -6.62
C ILE A 41 -22.79 -1.45 -7.52
N LEU A 42 -22.11 -2.46 -6.94
CA LEU A 42 -21.57 -3.61 -7.68
C LEU A 42 -22.54 -4.80 -7.73
N GLY A 43 -23.61 -4.79 -6.95
CA GLY A 43 -24.60 -5.88 -6.88
C GLY A 43 -24.06 -7.18 -6.26
N LYS A 44 -22.90 -7.15 -5.62
CA LYS A 44 -22.20 -8.31 -5.04
C LYS A 44 -21.63 -8.03 -3.65
N ASP A 45 -21.28 -9.08 -2.93
CA ASP A 45 -20.45 -8.98 -1.73
C ASP A 45 -18.99 -8.83 -2.14
N VAL A 46 -18.29 -7.87 -1.53
CA VAL A 46 -16.86 -7.65 -1.75
C VAL A 46 -16.10 -8.04 -0.49
N ARG A 47 -15.17 -8.96 -0.61
CA ARG A 47 -14.33 -9.46 0.50
C ARG A 47 -13.27 -8.44 0.88
N TYR A 48 -12.86 -8.49 2.13
CA TYR A 48 -11.67 -7.78 2.63
C TYR A 48 -11.05 -8.52 3.80
N THR A 49 -9.76 -8.29 4.00
CA THR A 49 -9.01 -8.69 5.18
C THR A 49 -8.66 -7.44 5.99
N ILE A 50 -8.65 -7.56 7.31
CA ILE A 50 -8.31 -6.45 8.20
C ILE A 50 -7.28 -6.89 9.24
N TYR A 51 -6.26 -6.05 9.43
CA TYR A 51 -5.33 -6.13 10.54
C TYR A 51 -5.72 -5.09 11.60
N LEU A 52 -5.82 -5.53 12.84
CA LEU A 52 -6.09 -4.74 14.02
C LEU A 52 -4.84 -4.74 14.91
N PRO A 53 -4.33 -3.59 15.38
CA PRO A 53 -3.10 -3.55 16.19
C PRO A 53 -3.30 -4.27 17.54
N ALA A 54 -2.21 -4.71 18.14
CA ALA A 54 -2.21 -5.60 19.32
C ALA A 54 -3.06 -5.09 20.50
N ASP A 55 -3.10 -3.78 20.71
CA ASP A 55 -3.88 -3.15 21.77
C ASP A 55 -5.35 -2.87 21.40
N TYR A 56 -5.79 -3.27 20.19
CA TYR A 56 -7.17 -3.01 19.77
C TYR A 56 -8.22 -3.63 20.69
N SER A 57 -7.97 -4.82 21.26
CA SER A 57 -8.92 -5.50 22.15
C SER A 57 -8.88 -5.00 23.60
N THR A 58 -7.83 -4.30 23.99
CA THR A 58 -7.60 -3.83 25.38
C THR A 58 -7.71 -2.33 25.56
N SER A 59 -7.95 -1.59 24.48
CA SER A 59 -8.08 -0.13 24.46
C SER A 59 -9.41 0.28 23.82
N ASP A 60 -10.04 1.33 24.32
CA ASP A 60 -11.27 1.92 23.74
C ASP A 60 -10.99 3.02 22.72
N ARG A 61 -9.71 3.30 22.43
CA ARG A 61 -9.34 4.37 21.49
C ARG A 61 -9.73 4.03 20.06
N SER A 62 -9.92 5.06 19.24
CA SER A 62 -10.02 4.93 17.78
C SER A 62 -8.65 5.09 17.12
N TYR A 63 -8.45 4.44 16.00
CA TYR A 63 -7.18 4.32 15.30
C TYR A 63 -7.21 5.01 13.94
N PRO A 64 -6.08 5.52 13.44
CA PRO A 64 -5.93 5.84 12.04
C PRO A 64 -6.06 4.58 11.19
N VAL A 65 -6.37 4.74 9.92
CA VAL A 65 -6.55 3.63 8.97
C VAL A 65 -5.68 3.80 7.73
N VAL A 66 -5.14 2.70 7.24
CA VAL A 66 -4.53 2.61 5.91
C VAL A 66 -5.29 1.57 5.09
N TYR A 67 -5.78 1.97 3.93
CA TYR A 67 -6.30 1.07 2.92
C TYR A 67 -5.15 0.58 2.06
N LEU A 68 -4.91 -0.75 2.05
CA LEU A 68 -3.75 -1.37 1.43
C LEU A 68 -4.18 -2.22 0.24
N LEU A 69 -3.88 -1.74 -0.96
CA LEU A 69 -4.37 -2.27 -2.22
C LEU A 69 -3.42 -3.33 -2.80
N HIS A 70 -3.97 -4.45 -3.27
CA HIS A 70 -3.22 -5.55 -3.88
C HIS A 70 -2.92 -5.33 -5.37
N GLY A 71 -2.07 -6.17 -5.96
CA GLY A 71 -1.70 -6.16 -7.36
C GLY A 71 -2.69 -6.87 -8.28
N TYR A 72 -2.46 -6.79 -9.60
CA TYR A 72 -3.27 -7.47 -10.61
C TYR A 72 -3.21 -9.00 -10.41
N THR A 73 -4.36 -9.68 -10.51
CA THR A 73 -4.57 -11.12 -10.29
C THR A 73 -4.40 -11.62 -8.86
N ASP A 74 -4.22 -10.71 -7.90
CA ASP A 74 -4.18 -11.00 -6.48
C ASP A 74 -5.55 -10.71 -5.83
N ASP A 75 -5.66 -10.82 -4.52
CA ASP A 75 -6.90 -10.55 -3.77
C ASP A 75 -6.62 -9.91 -2.39
N ASN A 76 -7.65 -9.83 -1.56
CA ASN A 76 -7.57 -9.27 -0.20
C ASN A 76 -6.59 -9.99 0.75
N THR A 77 -6.07 -11.16 0.38
CA THR A 77 -5.16 -11.94 1.23
C THR A 77 -3.69 -11.81 0.82
N GLY A 78 -3.39 -11.29 -0.39
CA GLY A 78 -2.04 -11.25 -0.94
C GLY A 78 -1.02 -10.51 -0.05
N TRP A 79 -1.40 -9.36 0.50
CA TRP A 79 -0.55 -8.65 1.45
C TRP A 79 -0.30 -9.42 2.75
N LEU A 80 -1.24 -10.29 3.16
CA LEU A 80 -1.06 -11.16 4.31
C LEU A 80 -0.16 -12.36 3.97
N GLN A 81 -0.49 -13.08 2.88
CA GLN A 81 0.16 -14.35 2.54
C GLN A 81 1.58 -14.16 1.98
N PHE A 82 1.74 -13.21 1.08
CA PHE A 82 3.02 -12.95 0.41
C PHE A 82 3.73 -11.70 0.95
N GLY A 83 2.97 -10.72 1.41
CA GLY A 83 3.48 -9.47 1.97
C GLY A 83 3.85 -9.54 3.44
N GLU A 84 3.37 -10.53 4.20
CA GLU A 84 3.59 -10.71 5.64
C GLU A 84 3.26 -9.44 6.45
N ILE A 85 2.29 -8.66 5.98
CA ILE A 85 2.04 -7.31 6.48
C ILE A 85 1.71 -7.26 7.98
N ASN A 86 1.02 -8.27 8.51
CA ASN A 86 0.70 -8.36 9.91
C ASN A 86 1.98 -8.42 10.79
N ARG A 87 2.92 -9.28 10.43
CA ARG A 87 4.20 -9.43 11.15
C ARG A 87 5.07 -8.18 11.02
N LEU A 88 5.11 -7.60 9.82
CA LEU A 88 5.86 -6.37 9.56
C LEU A 88 5.27 -5.18 10.34
N ALA A 89 3.95 -5.04 10.38
CA ALA A 89 3.26 -4.00 11.13
C ALA A 89 3.47 -4.16 12.65
N ASP A 90 3.31 -5.38 13.20
CA ASP A 90 3.57 -5.65 14.61
C ASP A 90 4.98 -5.21 15.03
N LYS A 91 5.97 -5.61 14.23
CA LYS A 91 7.37 -5.23 14.46
C LYS A 91 7.56 -3.72 14.38
N ALA A 92 7.05 -3.08 13.34
CA ALA A 92 7.22 -1.65 13.12
C ALA A 92 6.53 -0.81 14.21
N ILE A 93 5.36 -1.24 14.70
CA ILE A 93 4.65 -0.60 15.81
C ILE A 93 5.47 -0.75 17.10
N ALA A 94 5.97 -1.96 17.41
CA ALA A 94 6.75 -2.21 18.60
C ALA A 94 8.09 -1.45 18.60
N GLU A 95 8.71 -1.24 17.44
CA GLU A 95 9.92 -0.44 17.25
C GLU A 95 9.64 1.08 17.21
N GLY A 96 8.38 1.52 17.28
CA GLY A 96 7.99 2.93 17.19
C GLY A 96 8.19 3.56 15.82
N LYS A 97 8.36 2.75 14.75
CA LYS A 97 8.52 3.24 13.37
C LYS A 97 7.21 3.74 12.79
N ILE A 98 6.11 3.05 13.11
CA ILE A 98 4.76 3.45 12.73
C ILE A 98 3.86 3.52 13.96
N PRO A 99 2.87 4.41 14.00
CA PRO A 99 1.88 4.41 15.06
C PRO A 99 0.97 3.17 14.94
N PRO A 100 0.37 2.69 16.03
CA PRO A 100 -0.69 1.70 15.94
C PRO A 100 -1.81 2.19 15.02
N MET A 101 -2.11 1.41 13.97
CA MET A 101 -3.08 1.72 12.94
C MET A 101 -3.84 0.46 12.50
N ILE A 102 -5.03 0.64 11.99
CA ILE A 102 -5.80 -0.40 11.32
C ILE A 102 -5.35 -0.45 9.85
N ILE A 103 -5.13 -1.66 9.31
CA ILE A 103 -4.82 -1.87 7.90
C ILE A 103 -5.95 -2.67 7.27
N VAL A 104 -6.58 -2.11 6.24
CA VAL A 104 -7.73 -2.71 5.54
C VAL A 104 -7.31 -3.08 4.13
N MET A 105 -7.44 -4.33 3.77
CA MET A 105 -7.04 -4.91 2.49
C MET A 105 -8.30 -5.35 1.72
N PRO A 106 -8.87 -4.48 0.87
CA PRO A 106 -10.06 -4.84 0.07
C PRO A 106 -9.69 -5.76 -1.08
N ASN A 107 -10.63 -6.63 -1.50
CA ASN A 107 -10.53 -7.31 -2.78
C ASN A 107 -10.90 -6.36 -3.91
N GLY A 108 -9.93 -6.02 -4.74
CA GLY A 108 -10.11 -5.19 -5.93
C GLY A 108 -10.40 -5.98 -7.20
N ASP A 109 -10.37 -7.32 -7.14
CA ASP A 109 -10.35 -8.17 -8.34
C ASP A 109 -9.35 -7.62 -9.38
N SER A 110 -9.74 -7.53 -10.65
CA SER A 110 -8.94 -6.88 -11.71
C SER A 110 -9.54 -5.53 -12.12
N SER A 111 -10.15 -4.80 -11.17
CA SER A 111 -10.87 -3.55 -11.42
C SER A 111 -9.96 -2.33 -11.67
N TRP A 112 -8.65 -2.47 -11.48
CA TRP A 112 -7.72 -1.34 -11.47
C TRP A 112 -8.13 -0.23 -10.48
N TYR A 113 -9.05 -0.55 -9.55
CA TYR A 113 -9.57 0.39 -8.56
C TYR A 113 -10.32 1.60 -9.15
N ILE A 114 -10.78 1.51 -10.40
CA ILE A 114 -11.52 2.56 -11.12
C ILE A 114 -12.91 2.06 -11.56
N ASN A 115 -13.76 2.97 -11.97
CA ASN A 115 -14.98 2.63 -12.69
C ASN A 115 -14.63 2.22 -14.12
N SER A 116 -15.33 1.23 -14.72
CA SER A 116 -15.06 0.78 -16.08
C SER A 116 -15.55 1.77 -17.14
N TYR A 117 -14.90 1.72 -18.31
CA TYR A 117 -15.24 2.55 -19.49
C TYR A 117 -16.72 2.45 -19.89
N ASP A 118 -17.31 1.26 -19.81
CA ASP A 118 -18.71 1.03 -20.15
C ASP A 118 -19.68 1.29 -18.98
N GLY A 119 -19.15 1.73 -17.83
CA GLY A 119 -19.92 2.05 -16.63
C GLY A 119 -20.61 0.86 -15.93
N LYS A 120 -20.28 -0.38 -16.33
CA LYS A 120 -20.90 -1.57 -15.73
C LYS A 120 -20.27 -1.96 -14.41
N GLU A 121 -18.97 -1.81 -14.29
CA GLU A 121 -18.23 -2.06 -13.06
C GLU A 121 -17.77 -0.72 -12.47
N LYS A 122 -18.34 -0.34 -11.33
CA LYS A 122 -18.11 0.97 -10.70
C LYS A 122 -17.35 0.82 -9.39
N TYR A 123 -16.11 0.26 -9.49
CA TYR A 123 -15.32 -0.05 -8.29
C TYR A 123 -14.89 1.21 -7.53
N GLU A 124 -14.49 2.29 -8.21
CA GLU A 124 -14.11 3.56 -7.58
C GLU A 124 -15.29 4.13 -6.76
N ASP A 125 -16.49 4.14 -7.35
CA ASP A 125 -17.70 4.57 -6.67
C ASP A 125 -18.03 3.69 -5.45
N PHE A 126 -17.93 2.38 -5.59
CA PHE A 126 -18.13 1.43 -4.49
C PHE A 126 -17.14 1.71 -3.36
N PHE A 127 -15.85 1.81 -3.68
CA PHE A 127 -14.80 1.99 -2.67
C PHE A 127 -15.04 3.25 -1.85
N VAL A 128 -15.32 4.37 -2.51
CA VAL A 128 -15.49 5.67 -1.84
C VAL A 128 -16.84 5.79 -1.14
N LYS A 129 -17.93 5.35 -1.78
CA LYS A 129 -19.31 5.63 -1.33
C LYS A 129 -19.90 4.55 -0.43
N GLU A 130 -19.39 3.31 -0.51
CA GLU A 130 -19.94 2.18 0.25
C GLU A 130 -18.88 1.53 1.14
N PHE A 131 -17.70 1.14 0.58
CA PHE A 131 -16.71 0.34 1.28
C PHE A 131 -16.08 1.09 2.46
N MET A 132 -15.49 2.27 2.21
CA MET A 132 -14.86 3.07 3.27
C MET A 132 -15.86 3.38 4.39
N PRO A 133 -17.08 3.93 4.12
CA PRO A 133 -18.05 4.21 5.17
C PRO A 133 -18.48 2.98 5.97
N ALA A 134 -18.66 1.82 5.31
CA ALA A 134 -19.06 0.59 5.98
C ALA A 134 -17.98 0.07 6.93
N VAL A 135 -16.72 0.08 6.50
CA VAL A 135 -15.58 -0.34 7.32
C VAL A 135 -15.38 0.63 8.50
N GLU A 136 -15.42 1.93 8.25
CA GLU A 136 -15.23 2.96 9.28
C GLU A 136 -16.33 2.96 10.34
N LYS A 137 -17.56 2.57 9.97
CA LYS A 137 -18.66 2.37 10.91
C LYS A 137 -18.50 1.09 11.74
N THR A 138 -17.86 0.06 11.17
CA THR A 138 -17.74 -1.26 11.82
C THR A 138 -16.63 -1.32 12.84
N TYR A 139 -15.55 -0.58 12.61
CA TYR A 139 -14.34 -0.60 13.46
C TYR A 139 -14.10 0.77 14.10
N ARG A 140 -13.31 0.79 15.19
CA ARG A 140 -12.92 2.04 15.86
C ARG A 140 -11.87 2.79 15.04
N ILE A 141 -12.30 3.39 13.94
CA ILE A 141 -11.49 4.18 13.01
C ILE A 141 -11.77 5.66 13.24
N LYS A 142 -10.72 6.48 13.20
CA LYS A 142 -10.83 7.93 13.11
C LYS A 142 -11.17 8.31 11.67
N ALA A 143 -12.47 8.46 11.37
CA ALA A 143 -13.02 8.67 10.03
C ALA A 143 -12.83 10.12 9.52
N GLU A 144 -11.61 10.64 9.57
CA GLU A 144 -11.24 11.99 9.12
C GLU A 144 -10.05 11.88 8.14
N LYS A 145 -9.98 12.76 7.15
CA LYS A 145 -8.90 12.83 6.15
C LYS A 145 -7.51 12.69 6.79
N LYS A 146 -7.21 13.45 7.84
CA LYS A 146 -5.89 13.48 8.49
C LYS A 146 -5.47 12.14 9.12
N TYR A 147 -6.40 11.20 9.30
CA TYR A 147 -6.17 9.86 9.84
C TYR A 147 -6.37 8.74 8.82
N ARG A 148 -6.59 9.08 7.53
CA ARG A 148 -6.70 8.12 6.45
C ARG A 148 -5.45 8.13 5.58
N GLY A 149 -4.89 6.97 5.38
CA GLY A 149 -3.83 6.71 4.40
C GLY A 149 -4.27 5.68 3.38
N ILE A 150 -3.56 5.63 2.27
CA ILE A 150 -3.75 4.62 1.23
C ILE A 150 -2.39 4.17 0.72
N ALA A 151 -2.22 2.89 0.49
CA ALA A 151 -1.00 2.33 -0.09
C ALA A 151 -1.32 1.15 -1.00
N GLY A 152 -0.39 0.77 -1.84
CA GLY A 152 -0.58 -0.41 -2.68
C GLY A 152 0.60 -0.67 -3.60
N LEU A 153 0.62 -1.87 -4.18
CA LEU A 153 1.65 -2.30 -5.13
C LEU A 153 1.07 -2.47 -6.54
N SER A 154 1.87 -2.23 -7.57
CA SER A 154 1.52 -2.53 -8.96
C SER A 154 0.19 -1.89 -9.38
N MET A 155 -0.84 -2.67 -9.71
CA MET A 155 -2.21 -2.21 -9.90
C MET A 155 -2.73 -1.43 -8.68
N GLY A 156 -2.43 -1.89 -7.46
CA GLY A 156 -2.78 -1.18 -6.22
C GLY A 156 -1.97 0.11 -6.02
N GLY A 157 -0.73 0.17 -6.51
CA GLY A 157 0.06 1.39 -6.57
C GLY A 157 -0.55 2.42 -7.52
N TYR A 158 -1.03 1.97 -8.68
CA TYR A 158 -1.82 2.79 -9.60
C TYR A 158 -3.11 3.29 -8.92
N GLY A 159 -3.90 2.39 -8.30
CA GLY A 159 -5.11 2.75 -7.55
C GLY A 159 -4.83 3.78 -6.46
N THR A 160 -3.72 3.62 -5.72
CA THR A 160 -3.25 4.60 -4.73
C THR A 160 -3.10 5.97 -5.35
N MET A 161 -2.38 6.08 -6.47
CA MET A 161 -2.21 7.37 -7.16
C MET A 161 -3.53 7.94 -7.68
N ILE A 162 -4.41 7.11 -8.26
CA ILE A 162 -5.73 7.54 -8.73
C ILE A 162 -6.55 8.14 -7.60
N TYR A 163 -6.64 7.47 -6.44
CA TYR A 163 -7.40 8.00 -5.32
C TYR A 163 -6.82 9.28 -4.74
N LEU A 164 -5.49 9.39 -4.62
CA LEU A 164 -4.86 10.62 -4.15
C LEU A 164 -5.07 11.79 -5.12
N LEU A 165 -5.03 11.53 -6.42
CA LEU A 165 -5.17 12.54 -7.45
C LEU A 165 -6.63 12.96 -7.69
N LYS A 166 -7.60 12.05 -7.59
CA LYS A 166 -9.01 12.34 -7.85
C LYS A 166 -9.79 12.72 -6.59
N HIS A 167 -9.42 12.19 -5.42
CA HIS A 167 -10.11 12.37 -4.15
C HIS A 167 -9.16 12.94 -3.07
N PRO A 168 -8.56 14.12 -3.31
CA PRO A 168 -7.58 14.70 -2.39
C PRO A 168 -8.17 15.10 -1.03
N ASP A 169 -9.49 15.10 -0.88
CA ASP A 169 -10.24 15.37 0.34
C ASP A 169 -10.37 14.14 1.26
N LEU A 170 -10.10 12.93 0.74
CA LEU A 170 -10.29 11.69 1.50
C LEU A 170 -9.07 11.24 2.29
N PHE A 171 -7.86 11.45 1.77
CA PHE A 171 -6.62 10.91 2.32
C PHE A 171 -5.61 12.01 2.66
N ALA A 172 -4.86 11.82 3.75
CA ALA A 172 -3.76 12.71 4.11
C ALA A 172 -2.49 12.41 3.32
N ALA A 173 -2.21 11.13 3.08
CA ALA A 173 -1.02 10.66 2.39
C ALA A 173 -1.24 9.29 1.76
N GLY A 174 -0.40 8.96 0.78
CA GLY A 174 -0.36 7.62 0.23
C GLY A 174 1.03 7.19 -0.21
N ALA A 175 1.19 5.85 -0.31
CA ALA A 175 2.45 5.20 -0.72
C ALA A 175 2.20 4.22 -1.87
N ALA A 176 2.71 4.55 -3.04
CA ALA A 176 2.59 3.75 -4.25
C ALA A 176 3.90 2.99 -4.50
N LEU A 177 3.85 1.66 -4.43
CA LEU A 177 4.99 0.78 -4.67
C LEU A 177 4.87 0.19 -6.07
N SER A 178 5.91 0.32 -6.89
CA SER A 178 5.93 -0.21 -8.26
C SER A 178 4.62 0.11 -9.01
N ALA A 179 4.15 1.36 -8.94
CA ALA A 179 2.85 1.74 -9.48
C ALA A 179 2.75 1.45 -10.99
N ALA A 180 1.64 0.86 -11.41
CA ALA A 180 1.40 0.55 -12.83
C ALA A 180 1.04 1.82 -13.63
N VAL A 181 1.99 2.73 -13.74
CA VAL A 181 1.89 3.98 -14.49
C VAL A 181 2.49 3.80 -15.87
N PHE A 182 1.76 4.21 -16.89
CA PHE A 182 2.18 4.08 -18.29
C PHE A 182 2.07 5.41 -19.02
N ASP A 183 3.05 5.67 -19.89
CA ASP A 183 2.97 6.79 -20.84
C ASP A 183 2.13 6.42 -22.09
N ASP A 184 1.76 7.41 -22.86
CA ASP A 184 0.95 7.24 -24.06
C ASP A 184 1.61 6.29 -25.06
N SER A 185 2.94 6.37 -25.22
CA SER A 185 3.69 5.49 -26.11
C SER A 185 3.59 4.01 -25.70
N ALA A 186 3.67 3.72 -24.41
CA ALA A 186 3.52 2.38 -23.89
C ALA A 186 2.13 1.81 -24.16
N MET A 187 1.08 2.64 -24.13
CA MET A 187 -0.28 2.20 -24.41
C MET A 187 -0.57 2.05 -25.88
N VAL A 188 -0.11 2.97 -26.73
CA VAL A 188 -0.26 2.89 -28.18
C VAL A 188 0.44 1.64 -28.76
N ASN A 189 1.65 1.37 -28.28
CA ASN A 189 2.48 0.27 -28.79
C ASN A 189 2.27 -1.07 -28.08
N ARG A 190 1.36 -1.14 -27.11
CA ARG A 190 1.05 -2.39 -26.39
C ARG A 190 0.49 -3.43 -27.36
N PRO A 191 0.94 -4.69 -27.36
CA PRO A 191 0.35 -5.74 -28.17
C PRO A 191 -1.15 -5.88 -27.91
N ASP A 192 -1.95 -6.10 -28.98
CA ASP A 192 -3.42 -6.22 -28.85
C ASP A 192 -3.82 -7.34 -27.88
N ALA A 193 -3.15 -8.48 -27.93
CA ALA A 193 -3.42 -9.60 -27.03
C ALA A 193 -3.18 -9.25 -25.55
N ASP A 194 -2.20 -8.39 -25.27
CA ASP A 194 -1.94 -7.92 -23.90
C ASP A 194 -2.98 -6.89 -23.46
N TRP A 195 -3.37 -5.98 -24.36
CA TRP A 195 -4.47 -5.07 -24.13
C TRP A 195 -5.77 -5.84 -23.79
N ASP A 196 -6.15 -6.80 -24.63
CA ASP A 196 -7.38 -7.55 -24.47
C ASP A 196 -7.42 -8.37 -23.18
N ARG A 197 -6.28 -8.88 -22.73
CA ARG A 197 -6.17 -9.63 -21.48
C ARG A 197 -6.23 -8.73 -20.24
N THR A 198 -5.57 -7.56 -20.28
CA THR A 198 -5.26 -6.80 -19.06
C THR A 198 -6.08 -5.53 -18.91
N PHE A 199 -6.41 -4.85 -20.01
CA PHE A 199 -6.97 -3.50 -19.99
C PHE A 199 -8.36 -3.38 -20.63
N ALA A 200 -8.67 -4.23 -21.61
CA ALA A 200 -9.85 -4.05 -22.46
C ALA A 200 -11.17 -4.05 -21.70
N GLN A 201 -11.28 -4.85 -20.64
CA GLN A 201 -12.51 -4.89 -19.83
C GLN A 201 -12.83 -3.54 -19.20
N LEU A 202 -11.81 -2.82 -18.75
CA LEU A 202 -11.97 -1.56 -18.01
C LEU A 202 -11.80 -0.33 -18.87
N PHE A 203 -10.81 -0.33 -19.77
CA PHE A 203 -10.46 0.85 -20.58
C PHE A 203 -11.10 0.89 -21.97
N GLY A 204 -11.77 -0.19 -22.38
CA GLY A 204 -12.46 -0.27 -23.66
C GLY A 204 -12.02 -1.45 -24.51
N ARG A 205 -13.00 -2.27 -24.91
CA ARG A 205 -12.77 -3.43 -25.77
C ARG A 205 -12.51 -3.00 -27.21
N ARG A 206 -11.66 -3.76 -27.92
CA ARG A 206 -11.34 -3.58 -29.34
C ARG A 206 -10.62 -2.28 -29.69
N LEU A 207 -10.14 -1.52 -28.71
CA LEU A 207 -9.31 -0.34 -28.96
C LEU A 207 -7.90 -0.75 -29.38
N LYS A 208 -7.36 -0.08 -30.41
CA LYS A 208 -6.04 -0.36 -30.98
C LYS A 208 -5.22 0.91 -31.15
N GLY A 209 -3.91 0.79 -30.95
CA GLY A 209 -3.00 1.88 -31.18
C GLY A 209 -3.45 3.18 -30.51
N LYS A 210 -3.58 4.25 -31.29
CA LYS A 210 -3.96 5.58 -30.77
C LYS A 210 -5.39 5.68 -30.25
N ASP A 211 -6.32 4.78 -30.67
CA ASP A 211 -7.69 4.80 -30.17
C ASP A 211 -7.78 4.47 -28.67
N ARG A 212 -6.74 3.86 -28.09
CA ARG A 212 -6.60 3.62 -26.65
C ARG A 212 -6.45 4.90 -25.84
N LEU A 213 -5.96 5.97 -26.47
CA LEU A 213 -5.74 7.29 -25.86
C LEU A 213 -7.01 8.15 -25.99
N ASN A 214 -8.10 7.68 -25.45
CA ASN A 214 -9.37 8.41 -25.39
C ASN A 214 -9.52 9.22 -24.08
N ASP A 215 -10.58 9.99 -23.98
CA ASP A 215 -10.86 10.83 -22.80
C ASP A 215 -10.92 10.01 -21.51
N PHE A 216 -11.45 8.77 -21.58
CA PHE A 216 -11.51 7.88 -20.42
C PHE A 216 -10.12 7.44 -19.96
N TRP A 217 -9.22 7.10 -20.89
CA TRP A 217 -7.82 6.83 -20.57
C TRP A 217 -7.18 8.03 -19.88
N TYR A 218 -7.31 9.21 -20.47
CA TYR A 218 -6.71 10.43 -19.91
C TYR A 218 -7.28 10.80 -18.54
N ALA A 219 -8.58 10.62 -18.33
CA ALA A 219 -9.20 10.84 -17.03
C ALA A 219 -8.71 9.87 -15.94
N ASN A 220 -8.07 8.75 -16.32
CA ASN A 220 -7.55 7.73 -15.44
C ASN A 220 -6.03 7.53 -15.57
N SER A 221 -5.31 8.41 -16.26
CA SER A 221 -3.85 8.39 -16.36
C SER A 221 -3.24 9.30 -15.30
N PRO A 222 -2.48 8.75 -14.31
CA PRO A 222 -1.81 9.58 -13.31
C PRO A 222 -0.94 10.68 -13.91
N LEU A 223 -0.22 10.39 -15.00
CA LEU A 223 0.62 11.37 -15.69
C LEU A 223 -0.20 12.52 -16.27
N LYS A 224 -1.33 12.20 -16.90
CA LYS A 224 -2.22 13.21 -17.50
C LYS A 224 -2.92 14.04 -16.43
N ILE A 225 -3.41 13.41 -15.37
CA ILE A 225 -4.05 14.10 -14.25
C ILE A 225 -3.07 15.09 -13.61
N VAL A 226 -1.82 14.68 -13.36
CA VAL A 226 -0.77 15.57 -12.84
C VAL A 226 -0.49 16.72 -13.83
N ALA A 227 -0.40 16.44 -15.14
CA ALA A 227 -0.16 17.45 -16.13
C ALA A 227 -1.29 18.52 -16.19
N ASP A 228 -2.54 18.09 -16.09
CA ASP A 228 -3.71 18.96 -16.29
C ASP A 228 -4.13 19.73 -15.03
N LYS A 229 -3.97 19.13 -13.84
CA LYS A 229 -4.39 19.78 -12.59
C LYS A 229 -3.50 20.97 -12.20
N PRO A 230 -4.07 22.03 -11.61
CA PRO A 230 -3.29 23.06 -10.95
C PRO A 230 -2.38 22.49 -9.86
N ALA A 231 -1.18 23.04 -9.72
CA ALA A 231 -0.21 22.57 -8.72
C ALA A 231 -0.76 22.60 -7.28
N ASP A 232 -1.56 23.62 -6.96
CA ASP A 232 -2.10 23.78 -5.61
C ASP A 232 -3.13 22.70 -5.28
N ASP A 233 -3.92 22.23 -6.24
CA ASP A 233 -4.86 21.11 -6.04
C ASP A 233 -4.12 19.80 -5.73
N LEU A 234 -2.89 19.63 -6.25
CA LEU A 234 -2.07 18.45 -6.01
C LEU A 234 -1.35 18.47 -4.66
N LYS A 235 -1.21 19.65 -4.01
CA LYS A 235 -0.52 19.80 -2.71
C LYS A 235 -1.38 19.46 -1.50
N HIS A 236 -2.65 19.11 -1.70
CA HIS A 236 -3.55 18.76 -0.61
C HIS A 236 -3.29 17.39 0.04
N VAL A 237 -2.46 16.55 -0.58
CA VAL A 237 -2.05 15.22 -0.11
C VAL A 237 -0.55 15.05 -0.19
N ARG A 238 -0.02 14.11 0.58
CA ARG A 238 1.41 13.76 0.54
C ARG A 238 1.60 12.46 -0.25
N TYR A 239 2.61 12.41 -1.12
CA TYR A 239 2.89 11.30 -2.02
C TYR A 239 4.22 10.64 -1.69
N TRP A 240 4.22 9.30 -1.61
CA TRP A 240 5.40 8.45 -1.61
C TRP A 240 5.35 7.53 -2.83
N ILE A 241 6.39 7.52 -3.62
CA ILE A 241 6.55 6.67 -4.80
C ILE A 241 7.83 5.87 -4.62
N ASP A 242 7.74 4.54 -4.76
CA ASP A 242 8.86 3.62 -4.57
C ASP A 242 8.82 2.56 -5.68
N CYS A 243 9.92 2.40 -6.43
CA CYS A 243 10.00 1.41 -7.51
C CYS A 243 11.41 0.86 -7.63
N GLY A 244 11.54 -0.44 -7.89
CA GLY A 244 12.82 -1.07 -8.12
C GLY A 244 13.46 -0.62 -9.44
N ASP A 245 14.78 -0.56 -9.48
CA ASP A 245 15.54 -0.19 -10.69
C ASP A 245 15.42 -1.25 -11.81
N ASP A 246 15.27 -2.53 -11.43
CA ASP A 246 15.03 -3.65 -12.34
C ASP A 246 13.53 -3.92 -12.60
N ASP A 247 12.63 -3.09 -12.07
CA ASP A 247 11.20 -3.24 -12.28
C ASP A 247 10.78 -2.72 -13.66
N HIS A 248 10.03 -3.52 -14.41
CA HIS A 248 9.51 -3.14 -15.72
C HIS A 248 8.59 -1.91 -15.71
N LEU A 249 8.10 -1.49 -14.53
CA LEU A 249 7.32 -0.27 -14.32
C LEU A 249 8.19 0.92 -13.88
N SER A 250 9.50 0.75 -13.75
CA SER A 250 10.44 1.80 -13.32
C SER A 250 10.29 3.07 -14.17
N LYS A 251 10.23 2.94 -15.50
CA LYS A 251 10.03 4.08 -16.42
C LYS A 251 8.81 4.92 -16.04
N GLY A 252 7.65 4.29 -15.82
CA GLY A 252 6.41 5.00 -15.50
C GLY A 252 6.47 5.74 -14.17
N ASN A 253 7.10 5.13 -13.17
CA ASN A 253 7.31 5.75 -11.87
C ASN A 253 8.29 6.93 -11.92
N CYS A 254 9.37 6.82 -12.73
CA CYS A 254 10.28 7.93 -13.00
C CYS A 254 9.57 9.10 -13.70
N LEU A 255 8.73 8.82 -14.70
CA LEU A 255 7.95 9.85 -15.38
C LEU A 255 6.97 10.55 -14.45
N LEU A 256 6.34 9.81 -13.53
CA LEU A 256 5.44 10.39 -12.53
C LEU A 256 6.21 11.30 -11.54
N HIS A 257 7.39 10.87 -11.10
CA HIS A 257 8.28 11.71 -10.31
C HIS A 257 8.63 13.01 -11.03
N ILE A 258 9.05 12.92 -12.29
CA ILE A 258 9.41 14.10 -13.10
C ILE A 258 8.20 15.04 -13.25
N ALA A 259 7.01 14.50 -13.55
CA ALA A 259 5.80 15.31 -13.72
C ALA A 259 5.41 16.06 -12.42
N LEU A 260 5.50 15.43 -11.27
CA LEU A 260 5.26 16.07 -9.96
C LEU A 260 6.33 17.10 -9.63
N MET A 261 7.60 16.81 -9.92
CA MET A 261 8.72 17.72 -9.73
C MET A 261 8.58 18.99 -10.58
N GLU A 262 8.28 18.85 -11.87
CA GLU A 262 8.08 19.98 -12.79
C GLU A 262 6.89 20.85 -12.39
N LYS A 263 5.85 20.25 -11.79
CA LYS A 263 4.70 20.97 -11.20
C LYS A 263 5.01 21.62 -9.85
N GLY A 264 6.19 21.40 -9.26
CA GLY A 264 6.54 21.90 -7.92
C GLY A 264 5.68 21.28 -6.81
N VAL A 265 5.25 20.04 -6.98
CA VAL A 265 4.47 19.28 -5.98
C VAL A 265 5.43 18.50 -5.09
N PRO A 266 5.47 18.77 -3.77
CA PRO A 266 6.32 18.02 -2.84
C PRO A 266 5.92 16.54 -2.80
N HIS A 267 6.89 15.65 -2.96
CA HIS A 267 6.70 14.21 -2.89
C HIS A 267 8.02 13.51 -2.55
N GLU A 268 7.92 12.27 -2.08
CA GLU A 268 9.06 11.39 -1.87
C GLU A 268 9.16 10.40 -3.03
N PHE A 269 10.36 10.23 -3.57
CA PHE A 269 10.65 9.24 -4.60
C PHE A 269 11.83 8.39 -4.20
N ARG A 270 11.66 7.08 -4.25
CA ARG A 270 12.71 6.10 -3.90
C ARG A 270 12.90 5.13 -5.05
N VAL A 271 14.16 4.92 -5.42
CA VAL A 271 14.60 3.85 -6.30
C VAL A 271 15.56 2.98 -5.50
N ARG A 272 15.26 1.71 -5.40
CA ARG A 272 16.07 0.72 -4.67
C ARG A 272 16.38 -0.46 -5.58
N ASP A 273 17.48 -1.17 -5.29
CA ASP A 273 17.81 -2.43 -5.96
C ASP A 273 16.65 -3.43 -5.84
N GLY A 274 16.20 -3.96 -6.99
CA GLY A 274 15.16 -4.98 -7.06
C GLY A 274 14.17 -4.81 -8.19
N ALA A 275 13.34 -5.85 -8.35
CA ALA A 275 12.39 -6.01 -9.44
C ALA A 275 10.93 -6.07 -8.94
N HIS A 276 9.98 -6.36 -9.86
CA HIS A 276 8.55 -6.46 -9.59
C HIS A 276 8.20 -7.72 -8.78
N THR A 277 8.55 -7.75 -7.50
CA THR A 277 8.46 -8.94 -6.64
C THR A 277 7.98 -8.64 -5.23
N TRP A 278 7.38 -9.64 -4.59
CA TRP A 278 6.99 -9.56 -3.18
C TRP A 278 8.17 -9.30 -2.24
N THR A 279 9.37 -9.78 -2.57
CA THR A 279 10.59 -9.49 -1.79
C THR A 279 10.86 -8.00 -1.75
N TYR A 280 10.75 -7.32 -2.90
CA TYR A 280 10.91 -5.88 -2.99
C TYR A 280 9.85 -5.14 -2.14
N TRP A 281 8.58 -5.49 -2.29
CA TRP A 281 7.48 -4.80 -1.62
C TRP A 281 7.48 -5.00 -0.11
N ARG A 282 7.81 -6.21 0.37
CA ARG A 282 7.98 -6.46 1.82
C ARG A 282 9.02 -5.57 2.47
N THR A 283 10.10 -5.26 1.78
CA THR A 283 11.17 -4.40 2.32
C THR A 283 10.84 -2.91 2.27
N GLY A 284 9.93 -2.47 1.39
CA GLY A 284 9.57 -1.07 1.19
C GLY A 284 8.30 -0.61 1.86
N ILE A 285 7.36 -1.52 2.13
CA ILE A 285 6.03 -1.13 2.62
C ILE A 285 6.08 -0.40 3.97
N ILE A 286 7.00 -0.78 4.86
CA ILE A 286 7.10 -0.13 6.18
C ILE A 286 7.57 1.32 6.07
N ASP A 287 8.46 1.64 5.15
CA ASP A 287 8.89 3.02 4.90
C ASP A 287 7.71 3.86 4.37
N GLY A 288 6.91 3.29 3.46
CA GLY A 288 5.67 3.90 2.99
C GLY A 288 4.64 4.11 4.12
N LEU A 289 4.44 3.12 5.00
CA LEU A 289 3.57 3.24 6.16
C LEU A 289 4.09 4.24 7.19
N GLN A 290 5.41 4.35 7.36
CA GLN A 290 6.03 5.36 8.21
C GLN A 290 5.78 6.77 7.66
N PHE A 291 5.96 6.96 6.36
CA PHE A 291 5.64 8.22 5.69
C PHE A 291 4.16 8.62 5.88
N ILE A 292 3.23 7.69 5.69
CA ILE A 292 1.80 7.91 5.92
C ILE A 292 1.55 8.22 7.41
N GLY A 293 2.16 7.46 8.31
CA GLY A 293 2.00 7.59 9.76
C GLY A 293 2.42 8.95 10.30
N GLN A 294 3.40 9.61 9.67
CA GLN A 294 3.80 10.99 10.01
C GLN A 294 2.64 11.98 9.83
N SER A 295 1.75 11.75 8.86
CA SER A 295 0.58 12.60 8.64
C SER A 295 -0.45 12.49 9.76
N PHE A 296 -0.49 11.37 10.47
CA PHE A 296 -1.43 11.13 11.58
C PHE A 296 -1.09 11.91 12.86
N HIS A 297 0.11 12.46 12.95
CA HIS A 297 0.61 13.25 14.08
C HIS A 297 0.72 14.74 13.77
N GLN A 298 0.41 15.17 12.55
CA GLN A 298 0.39 16.60 12.22
C GLN A 298 -0.89 17.25 12.77
N TRP A 299 -0.69 18.16 13.67
CA TRP A 299 -1.70 18.98 14.36
C TRP A 299 -1.92 20.30 13.64
#